data_8362a30db217c4fc5a49acd5ed469177
#
_entry.id   8362a30db217c4fc5a49acd5ed469177
#
_cell.length_a   1.000
_cell.length_b   1.000
_cell.length_c   1.000
_cell.angle_alpha   90.00
_cell.angle_beta   90.00
_cell.angle_gamma   90.00
#
_symmetry.space_group_name_H-M   'P 1'
#
loop_
_entity.id
_entity.type
_entity.pdbx_description
1 polymer ?
#
loop_
_entity_poly.entity_id
_entity_poly.type
_entity_poly.pdbx_seq_one_letter_code
_entity_poly.pdbx_strand_id
1 'polypeptide(L)'
;MWGKFEIRNESLASQLETSTELEYTQQKFNLLLAEYDRCVEQKKARLQNFIADLRNQIKAIFQKISFSSDDIFKLEFLNETQMSEELLTIHENYLQELKVYSIKYQSMFELIQEWTKKWDEHVRFETEYSDPARFSKRNYSSLFEERERKKIGSELNRLERQLEVEDQHYFEKEKKHFKYINTTVLEFIRAQKEKFELERENIRKQRVNKLFLTHFHCNILYIC
;
A
#
# COMPACT_ATOMS: atom_id res chain seq x y z
N MET A 1 22.59 1.28 -25.11
CA MET A 1 22.38 0.35 -23.97
C MET A 1 23.57 0.28 -23.01
N TRP A 2 24.81 0.29 -23.46
CA TRP A 2 26.02 0.21 -22.61
C TRP A 2 26.28 1.42 -21.69
N GLY A 3 25.72 2.60 -22.01
CA GLY A 3 25.93 3.83 -21.23
C GLY A 3 25.28 3.86 -19.84
N LYS A 4 24.28 3.01 -19.55
CA LYS A 4 23.61 2.96 -18.23
C LYS A 4 24.46 2.25 -17.16
N PHE A 5 25.43 1.43 -17.54
CA PHE A 5 26.13 0.57 -16.59
C PHE A 5 27.57 0.95 -16.27
N GLU A 6 28.17 1.90 -16.97
CA GLU A 6 29.56 2.40 -16.76
C GLU A 6 30.56 1.33 -16.27
N ILE A 7 30.59 0.16 -16.96
CA ILE A 7 31.44 -0.97 -16.58
C ILE A 7 32.70 -0.94 -17.44
N ARG A 8 33.46 0.14 -17.38
CA ARG A 8 34.73 0.20 -18.10
C ARG A 8 35.89 0.07 -17.12
N ASN A 9 36.76 -0.94 -17.34
CA ASN A 9 38.00 -1.05 -16.63
C ASN A 9 39.09 -0.40 -17.49
N GLU A 10 39.36 0.87 -17.23
CA GLU A 10 40.33 1.66 -18.02
C GLU A 10 41.76 1.06 -17.99
N SER A 11 42.12 0.39 -16.90
CA SER A 11 43.41 -0.27 -16.76
C SER A 11 43.57 -1.46 -17.72
N LEU A 12 42.57 -2.26 -17.91
CA LEU A 12 42.57 -3.40 -18.84
C LEU A 12 42.39 -2.96 -20.30
N ALA A 13 41.61 -1.93 -20.56
CA ALA A 13 41.47 -1.35 -21.90
C ALA A 13 42.82 -0.82 -22.40
N SER A 14 43.59 -0.08 -21.58
CA SER A 14 44.89 0.40 -21.93
C SER A 14 45.95 -0.68 -22.11
N GLN A 15 45.87 -1.78 -21.33
CA GLN A 15 46.75 -2.95 -21.52
C GLN A 15 46.46 -3.72 -22.81
N LEU A 16 45.23 -3.78 -23.24
CA LEU A 16 44.82 -4.41 -24.49
C LEU A 16 45.15 -3.55 -25.72
N GLU A 17 45.07 -2.21 -25.60
CA GLU A 17 45.37 -1.27 -26.65
C GLU A 17 46.88 -1.12 -26.90
N THR A 18 47.73 -1.30 -25.88
CA THR A 18 49.18 -1.17 -25.99
C THR A 18 49.89 -2.42 -26.52
N SER A 19 49.23 -3.57 -26.61
CA SER A 19 49.83 -4.80 -27.14
C SER A 19 49.60 -4.93 -28.64
N THR A 20 50.42 -4.31 -29.46
CA THR A 20 50.35 -4.31 -30.94
C THR A 20 50.82 -5.60 -31.60
N GLU A 21 51.30 -6.60 -30.88
CA GLU A 21 51.61 -7.93 -31.39
C GLU A 21 50.63 -8.95 -30.89
N LEU A 22 49.77 -9.39 -31.81
CA LEU A 22 48.74 -10.41 -31.61
C LEU A 22 49.36 -11.81 -31.49
N GLU A 23 50.08 -12.10 -30.42
CA GLU A 23 50.20 -13.47 -29.99
C GLU A 23 48.96 -13.82 -29.19
N TYR A 24 48.09 -14.66 -29.82
CA TYR A 24 46.95 -15.31 -29.14
C TYR A 24 47.47 -16.35 -28.15
N THR A 25 48.01 -15.86 -27.04
CA THR A 25 48.44 -16.76 -25.96
C THR A 25 47.24 -17.19 -25.14
N GLN A 26 47.24 -18.44 -24.69
CA GLN A 26 46.23 -18.98 -23.77
C GLN A 26 46.02 -18.09 -22.54
N GLN A 27 47.09 -17.40 -22.12
CA GLN A 27 47.03 -16.45 -20.99
C GLN A 27 46.17 -15.22 -21.28
N LYS A 28 46.29 -14.61 -22.48
CA LYS A 28 45.46 -13.46 -22.88
C LYS A 28 43.99 -13.87 -22.98
N PHE A 29 43.68 -15.07 -23.53
CA PHE A 29 42.34 -15.59 -23.57
C PHE A 29 41.74 -15.78 -22.16
N ASN A 30 42.50 -16.36 -21.25
CA ASN A 30 42.05 -16.56 -19.86
C ASN A 30 41.82 -15.23 -19.13
N LEU A 31 42.61 -14.19 -19.36
CA LEU A 31 42.43 -12.85 -18.81
C LEU A 31 41.15 -12.21 -19.36
N LEU A 32 40.88 -12.31 -20.66
CA LEU A 32 39.66 -11.78 -21.28
C LEU A 32 38.43 -12.50 -20.77
N LEU A 33 38.52 -13.82 -20.61
CA LEU A 33 37.41 -14.63 -20.06
C LEU A 33 37.10 -14.22 -18.61
N ALA A 34 38.15 -14.07 -17.78
CA ALA A 34 37.94 -13.64 -16.39
C ALA A 34 37.35 -12.23 -16.30
N GLU A 35 37.75 -11.30 -17.18
CA GLU A 35 37.15 -9.96 -17.22
C GLU A 35 35.74 -9.96 -17.75
N TYR A 36 35.44 -10.78 -18.74
CA TYR A 36 34.07 -10.99 -19.19
C TYR A 36 33.16 -11.48 -18.05
N ASP A 37 33.60 -12.53 -17.33
CA ASP A 37 32.84 -13.06 -16.20
C ASP A 37 32.65 -12.01 -15.11
N ARG A 38 33.68 -11.22 -14.82
CA ARG A 38 33.59 -10.10 -13.87
C ARG A 38 32.56 -9.06 -14.31
N CYS A 39 32.57 -8.71 -15.60
CA CYS A 39 31.60 -7.74 -16.15
C CYS A 39 30.17 -8.29 -16.09
N VAL A 40 29.96 -9.56 -16.37
CA VAL A 40 28.67 -10.22 -16.29
C VAL A 40 28.14 -10.19 -14.85
N GLU A 41 28.98 -10.56 -13.87
CA GLU A 41 28.57 -10.52 -12.46
C GLU A 41 28.28 -9.09 -11.96
N GLN A 42 29.08 -8.10 -12.35
CA GLN A 42 28.81 -6.71 -12.01
C GLN A 42 27.52 -6.19 -12.64
N LYS A 43 27.26 -6.54 -13.91
CA LYS A 43 26.02 -6.19 -14.59
C LYS A 43 24.82 -6.79 -13.84
N LYS A 44 24.91 -8.07 -13.46
CA LYS A 44 23.86 -8.76 -12.71
C LYS A 44 23.60 -8.10 -11.35
N ALA A 45 24.65 -7.80 -10.59
CA ALA A 45 24.52 -7.14 -9.30
C ALA A 45 23.88 -5.74 -9.43
N ARG A 46 24.31 -4.93 -10.41
CA ARG A 46 23.71 -3.62 -10.68
C ARG A 46 22.26 -3.71 -11.09
N LEU A 47 21.93 -4.67 -11.95
CA LEU A 47 20.56 -4.92 -12.40
C LEU A 47 19.64 -5.25 -11.22
N GLN A 48 20.09 -6.08 -10.28
CA GLN A 48 19.38 -6.40 -9.05
C GLN A 48 19.11 -5.14 -8.22
N ASN A 49 20.12 -4.29 -8.04
CA ASN A 49 19.98 -3.06 -7.29
C ASN A 49 18.97 -2.09 -7.95
N PHE A 50 19.05 -1.91 -9.27
CA PHE A 50 18.11 -1.06 -10.01
C PHE A 50 16.66 -1.55 -9.90
N ILE A 51 16.43 -2.85 -10.07
CA ILE A 51 15.09 -3.43 -9.93
C ILE A 51 14.59 -3.29 -8.48
N ALA A 52 15.45 -3.48 -7.48
CA ALA A 52 15.09 -3.29 -6.08
C ALA A 52 14.69 -1.83 -5.80
N ASP A 53 15.43 -0.85 -6.32
CA ASP A 53 15.10 0.57 -6.17
C ASP A 53 13.77 0.93 -6.85
N LEU A 54 13.52 0.41 -8.05
CA LEU A 54 12.25 0.62 -8.74
C LEU A 54 11.08 -0.01 -7.97
N ARG A 55 11.24 -1.21 -7.43
CA ARG A 55 10.25 -1.85 -6.56
C ARG A 55 9.94 -1.01 -5.31
N ASN A 56 10.96 -0.43 -4.70
CA ASN A 56 10.79 0.46 -3.55
C ASN A 56 10.05 1.74 -3.94
N GLN A 57 10.36 2.35 -5.10
CA GLN A 57 9.64 3.51 -5.60
C GLN A 57 8.17 3.20 -5.91
N ILE A 58 7.88 2.05 -6.55
CA ILE A 58 6.52 1.59 -6.82
C ILE A 58 5.75 1.40 -5.50
N LYS A 59 6.35 0.72 -4.51
CA LYS A 59 5.75 0.53 -3.19
C LYS A 59 5.47 1.86 -2.47
N ALA A 60 6.37 2.83 -2.57
CA ALA A 60 6.18 4.15 -1.97
C ALA A 60 4.99 4.89 -2.59
N ILE A 61 4.79 4.79 -3.92
CA ILE A 61 3.60 5.36 -4.56
C ILE A 61 2.33 4.63 -4.12
N PHE A 62 2.34 3.29 -4.06
CA PHE A 62 1.20 2.52 -3.57
C PHE A 62 0.81 2.89 -2.13
N GLN A 63 1.78 3.09 -1.26
CA GLN A 63 1.51 3.59 0.10
C GLN A 63 0.89 4.98 0.08
N LYS A 64 1.38 5.86 -0.79
CA LYS A 64 0.84 7.22 -0.94
C LYS A 64 -0.62 7.23 -1.42
N ILE A 65 -0.99 6.30 -2.31
CA ILE A 65 -2.37 6.18 -2.83
C ILE A 65 -3.21 5.17 -2.03
N SER A 66 -2.70 4.70 -0.89
CA SER A 66 -3.36 3.74 0.02
C SER A 66 -3.82 2.44 -0.68
N PHE A 67 -2.99 1.95 -1.61
CA PHE A 67 -3.24 0.67 -2.27
C PHE A 67 -3.04 -0.50 -1.30
N SER A 68 -3.91 -1.52 -1.38
CA SER A 68 -3.80 -2.68 -0.51
C SER A 68 -2.55 -3.52 -0.82
N SER A 69 -1.93 -4.07 0.22
CA SER A 69 -0.83 -5.03 0.07
C SER A 69 -1.22 -6.25 -0.76
N ASP A 70 -2.48 -6.71 -0.65
CA ASP A 70 -2.98 -7.87 -1.39
C ASP A 70 -3.08 -7.62 -2.90
N ASP A 71 -3.36 -6.39 -3.32
CA ASP A 71 -3.39 -6.01 -4.73
C ASP A 71 -1.99 -5.85 -5.32
N ILE A 72 -1.02 -5.45 -4.49
CA ILE A 72 0.40 -5.41 -4.87
C ILE A 72 0.92 -6.83 -5.13
N PHE A 73 0.50 -7.81 -4.31
CA PHE A 73 0.88 -9.22 -4.48
C PHE A 73 0.39 -9.83 -5.79
N LYS A 74 -0.71 -9.34 -6.37
CA LYS A 74 -1.23 -9.78 -7.68
C LYS A 74 -0.40 -9.33 -8.86
N LEU A 75 0.54 -8.40 -8.66
CA LEU A 75 1.47 -7.97 -9.71
C LEU A 75 2.66 -8.93 -9.78
N GLU A 76 2.54 -9.97 -10.59
CA GLU A 76 3.51 -11.07 -10.71
C GLU A 76 4.94 -10.56 -10.94
N PHE A 77 5.12 -9.52 -11.78
CA PHE A 77 6.44 -8.98 -12.09
C PHE A 77 7.17 -8.36 -10.87
N LEU A 78 6.44 -7.91 -9.83
CA LEU A 78 7.05 -7.42 -8.60
C LEU A 78 7.67 -8.53 -7.75
N ASN A 79 7.22 -9.77 -7.93
CA ASN A 79 7.68 -10.94 -7.21
C ASN A 79 8.65 -11.81 -8.03
N GLU A 80 8.88 -11.45 -9.31
CA GLU A 80 9.78 -12.18 -10.19
C GLU A 80 11.22 -12.19 -9.62
N THR A 81 11.82 -13.38 -9.57
CA THR A 81 13.16 -13.60 -9.01
C THR A 81 14.25 -13.57 -10.08
N GLN A 82 13.89 -13.88 -11.34
CA GLN A 82 14.83 -13.85 -12.45
C GLN A 82 15.06 -12.41 -12.92
N MET A 83 16.19 -11.83 -12.52
CA MET A 83 16.54 -10.45 -12.90
C MET A 83 17.00 -10.40 -14.35
N SER A 84 16.22 -9.75 -15.21
CA SER A 84 16.50 -9.54 -16.62
C SER A 84 16.37 -8.09 -17.03
N GLU A 85 16.89 -7.72 -18.21
CA GLU A 85 16.73 -6.36 -18.75
C GLU A 85 15.28 -6.10 -19.17
N GLU A 86 14.57 -7.13 -19.60
CA GLU A 86 13.16 -7.06 -19.89
C GLU A 86 12.35 -6.74 -18.63
N LEU A 87 12.69 -7.39 -17.52
CA LEU A 87 12.06 -7.12 -16.22
C LEU A 87 12.33 -5.69 -15.75
N LEU A 88 13.55 -5.18 -15.94
CA LEU A 88 13.90 -3.78 -15.66
C LEU A 88 13.00 -2.82 -16.46
N THR A 89 12.86 -3.06 -17.77
CA THR A 89 12.04 -2.23 -18.65
C THR A 89 10.56 -2.25 -18.23
N ILE A 90 10.04 -3.41 -17.84
CA ILE A 90 8.67 -3.54 -17.33
C ILE A 90 8.48 -2.67 -16.07
N HIS A 91 9.42 -2.72 -15.13
CA HIS A 91 9.35 -1.90 -13.92
C HIS A 91 9.45 -0.40 -14.22
N GLU A 92 10.34 0.02 -15.13
CA GLU A 92 10.49 1.43 -15.54
C GLU A 92 9.19 1.96 -16.15
N ASN A 93 8.60 1.22 -17.11
CA ASN A 93 7.35 1.59 -17.77
C ASN A 93 6.20 1.67 -16.77
N TYR A 94 6.05 0.65 -15.94
CA TYR A 94 4.99 0.61 -14.94
C TYR A 94 5.11 1.75 -13.93
N LEU A 95 6.32 2.05 -13.45
CA LEU A 95 6.56 3.18 -12.57
C LEU A 95 6.16 4.51 -13.21
N GLN A 96 6.46 4.70 -14.49
CA GLN A 96 6.08 5.91 -15.23
C GLN A 96 4.55 6.02 -15.37
N GLU A 97 3.88 4.96 -15.74
CA GLU A 97 2.41 4.92 -15.82
C GLU A 97 1.77 5.20 -14.46
N LEU A 98 2.30 4.58 -13.40
CA LEU A 98 1.81 4.78 -12.03
C LEU A 98 2.00 6.23 -11.54
N LYS A 99 3.12 6.88 -11.88
CA LYS A 99 3.35 8.29 -11.57
C LYS A 99 2.33 9.19 -12.27
N VAL A 100 2.10 8.97 -13.56
CA VAL A 100 1.10 9.73 -14.32
C VAL A 100 -0.30 9.52 -13.74
N TYR A 101 -0.65 8.27 -13.42
CA TYR A 101 -1.93 7.93 -12.80
C TYR A 101 -2.11 8.58 -11.43
N SER A 102 -1.09 8.53 -10.57
CA SER A 102 -1.15 9.13 -9.23
C SER A 102 -1.31 10.65 -9.26
N ILE A 103 -0.71 11.34 -10.23
CA ILE A 103 -0.85 12.79 -10.42
C ILE A 103 -2.24 13.12 -10.98
N LYS A 104 -2.67 12.38 -12.00
CA LYS A 104 -3.96 12.60 -12.68
C LYS A 104 -5.15 12.52 -11.72
N TYR A 105 -5.08 11.62 -10.74
CA TYR A 105 -6.18 11.35 -9.80
C TYR A 105 -5.83 11.72 -8.36
N GLN A 106 -4.91 12.65 -8.17
CA GLN A 106 -4.43 13.05 -6.85
C GLN A 106 -5.57 13.55 -5.95
N SER A 107 -6.50 14.35 -6.47
CA SER A 107 -7.66 14.86 -5.71
C SER A 107 -8.52 13.73 -5.14
N MET A 108 -8.80 12.71 -5.95
CA MET A 108 -9.56 11.53 -5.52
C MET A 108 -8.85 10.78 -4.40
N PHE A 109 -7.53 10.53 -4.55
CA PHE A 109 -6.75 9.83 -3.53
C PHE A 109 -6.66 10.62 -2.22
N GLU A 110 -6.49 11.94 -2.29
CA GLU A 110 -6.48 12.82 -1.12
C GLU A 110 -7.81 12.77 -0.36
N LEU A 111 -8.94 12.84 -1.06
CA LEU A 111 -10.26 12.72 -0.47
C LEU A 111 -10.49 11.36 0.19
N ILE A 112 -10.06 10.26 -0.47
CA ILE A 112 -10.16 8.91 0.11
C ILE A 112 -9.32 8.81 1.38
N GLN A 113 -8.11 9.37 1.39
CA GLN A 113 -7.25 9.38 2.58
C GLN A 113 -7.85 10.21 3.72
N GLU A 114 -8.40 11.38 3.42
CA GLU A 114 -9.10 12.21 4.42
C GLU A 114 -10.30 11.46 5.01
N TRP A 115 -11.10 10.83 4.14
CA TRP A 115 -12.23 10.03 4.60
C TRP A 115 -11.78 8.86 5.47
N THR A 116 -10.77 8.09 5.06
CA THR A 116 -10.24 6.95 5.82
C THR A 116 -9.73 7.40 7.19
N LYS A 117 -8.96 8.48 7.24
CA LYS A 117 -8.46 9.05 8.49
C LYS A 117 -9.60 9.47 9.42
N LYS A 118 -10.63 10.11 8.88
CA LYS A 118 -11.80 10.53 9.64
C LYS A 118 -12.67 9.35 10.06
N TRP A 119 -12.73 8.30 9.24
CA TRP A 119 -13.41 7.06 9.56
C TRP A 119 -12.70 6.32 10.71
N ASP A 120 -11.39 6.22 10.71
CA ASP A 120 -10.61 5.65 11.81
C ASP A 120 -10.80 6.43 13.12
N GLU A 121 -10.91 7.77 13.04
CA GLU A 121 -11.26 8.61 14.18
C GLU A 121 -12.65 8.27 14.70
N HIS A 122 -13.64 8.10 13.82
CA HIS A 122 -14.99 7.69 14.16
C HIS A 122 -15.01 6.33 14.87
N VAL A 123 -14.33 5.33 14.30
CA VAL A 123 -14.26 3.97 14.86
C VAL A 123 -13.62 3.99 16.25
N ARG A 124 -12.50 4.70 16.42
CA ARG A 124 -11.86 4.86 17.73
C ARG A 124 -12.79 5.54 18.74
N PHE A 125 -13.43 6.62 18.32
CA PHE A 125 -14.38 7.35 19.17
C PHE A 125 -15.53 6.44 19.62
N GLU A 126 -16.22 5.76 18.72
CA GLU A 126 -17.33 4.87 19.05
C GLU A 126 -16.89 3.68 19.91
N THR A 127 -15.66 3.15 19.68
CA THR A 127 -15.10 2.06 20.50
C THR A 127 -14.79 2.53 21.92
N GLU A 128 -14.15 3.68 22.09
CA GLU A 128 -13.83 4.26 23.39
C GLU A 128 -15.10 4.58 24.17
N TYR A 129 -16.10 5.17 23.51
CA TYR A 129 -17.37 5.55 24.15
C TYR A 129 -18.40 4.41 24.23
N SER A 130 -18.06 3.23 23.76
CA SER A 130 -18.88 2.03 23.99
C SER A 130 -18.66 1.40 25.36
N ASP A 131 -17.59 1.77 26.08
CA ASP A 131 -17.27 1.24 27.40
C ASP A 131 -18.13 1.91 28.50
N PRO A 132 -18.95 1.16 29.28
CA PRO A 132 -19.73 1.69 30.38
C PRO A 132 -18.88 2.34 31.48
N ALA A 133 -17.61 1.92 31.65
CA ALA A 133 -16.71 2.47 32.65
C ALA A 133 -16.45 3.99 32.46
N ARG A 134 -16.73 4.52 31.27
CA ARG A 134 -16.59 5.96 30.98
C ARG A 134 -17.43 6.84 31.87
N PHE A 135 -18.61 6.36 32.29
CA PHE A 135 -19.51 7.14 33.20
C PHE A 135 -18.89 7.39 34.57
N SER A 136 -17.92 6.59 34.99
CA SER A 136 -17.21 6.73 36.25
C SER A 136 -16.02 7.70 36.18
N LYS A 137 -15.65 8.17 34.96
CA LYS A 137 -14.55 9.12 34.79
C LYS A 137 -14.95 10.50 35.32
N ARG A 138 -14.06 11.14 36.15
CA ARG A 138 -14.30 12.45 36.79
C ARG A 138 -14.69 13.56 35.79
N ASN A 139 -14.21 13.48 34.54
CA ASN A 139 -14.42 14.51 33.53
C ASN A 139 -15.42 14.04 32.44
N TYR A 140 -16.29 13.06 32.73
CA TYR A 140 -17.27 12.63 31.78
C TYR A 140 -18.31 13.71 31.48
N SER A 141 -18.56 13.99 30.21
CA SER A 141 -19.62 14.90 29.73
C SER A 141 -20.32 14.33 28.52
N SER A 142 -21.59 13.97 28.70
CA SER A 142 -22.43 13.45 27.61
C SER A 142 -22.66 14.50 26.50
N LEU A 143 -22.72 15.77 26.86
CA LEU A 143 -22.87 16.87 25.87
C LEU A 143 -21.64 17.02 25.02
N PHE A 144 -20.44 16.85 25.58
CA PHE A 144 -19.18 16.85 24.81
C PHE A 144 -19.16 15.67 23.85
N GLU A 145 -19.47 14.46 24.34
CA GLU A 145 -19.56 13.24 23.53
C GLU A 145 -20.51 13.43 22.34
N GLU A 146 -21.71 13.97 22.57
CA GLU A 146 -22.69 14.19 21.51
C GLU A 146 -22.22 15.22 20.48
N ARG A 147 -21.56 16.30 20.91
CA ARG A 147 -21.01 17.32 20.01
C ARG A 147 -19.92 16.74 19.11
N GLU A 148 -18.97 16.01 19.69
CA GLU A 148 -17.88 15.40 18.92
C GLU A 148 -18.43 14.34 17.93
N ARG A 149 -19.39 13.51 18.35
CA ARG A 149 -20.05 12.56 17.46
C ARG A 149 -20.73 13.25 16.28
N LYS A 150 -21.47 14.32 16.52
CA LYS A 150 -22.10 15.12 15.47
C LYS A 150 -21.08 15.75 14.54
N LYS A 151 -19.98 16.29 15.08
CA LYS A 151 -18.90 16.88 14.31
C LYS A 151 -18.24 15.87 13.37
N ILE A 152 -17.80 14.72 13.90
CA ILE A 152 -17.20 13.64 13.11
C ILE A 152 -18.18 13.16 12.01
N GLY A 153 -19.45 12.92 12.38
CA GLY A 153 -20.47 12.50 11.42
C GLY A 153 -20.74 13.52 10.31
N SER A 154 -20.75 14.84 10.64
CA SER A 154 -20.93 15.88 9.64
C SER A 154 -19.74 15.99 8.69
N GLU A 155 -18.52 15.82 9.18
CA GLU A 155 -17.31 15.80 8.35
C GLU A 155 -17.27 14.58 7.42
N LEU A 156 -17.62 13.38 7.91
CA LEU A 156 -17.75 12.17 7.08
C LEU A 156 -18.77 12.37 5.97
N ASN A 157 -19.97 12.89 6.29
CA ASN A 157 -21.00 13.16 5.29
C ASN A 157 -20.55 14.20 4.25
N ARG A 158 -19.76 15.19 4.65
CA ARG A 158 -19.18 16.18 3.71
C ARG A 158 -18.20 15.51 2.75
N LEU A 159 -17.29 14.69 3.27
CA LEU A 159 -16.29 13.98 2.47
C LEU A 159 -16.95 12.96 1.51
N GLU A 160 -17.97 12.24 1.97
CA GLU A 160 -18.72 11.31 1.11
C GLU A 160 -19.38 12.03 -0.08
N ARG A 161 -20.02 13.17 0.16
CA ARG A 161 -20.59 13.98 -0.94
C ARG A 161 -19.52 14.47 -1.90
N GLN A 162 -18.33 14.87 -1.40
CA GLN A 162 -17.23 15.28 -2.27
C GLN A 162 -16.72 14.10 -3.11
N LEU A 163 -16.59 12.91 -2.52
CA LEU A 163 -16.20 11.69 -3.24
C LEU A 163 -17.25 11.29 -4.30
N GLU A 164 -18.54 11.41 -4.01
CA GLU A 164 -19.59 11.20 -5.00
C GLU A 164 -19.48 12.17 -6.20
N VAL A 165 -19.24 13.45 -5.95
CA VAL A 165 -19.07 14.45 -7.00
C VAL A 165 -17.83 14.17 -7.84
N GLU A 166 -16.71 13.83 -7.21
CA GLU A 166 -15.47 13.50 -7.93
C GLU A 166 -15.60 12.19 -8.73
N ASP A 167 -16.28 11.17 -8.21
CA ASP A 167 -16.53 9.92 -8.94
C ASP A 167 -17.47 10.16 -10.13
N GLN A 168 -18.48 11.01 -9.98
CA GLN A 168 -19.36 11.42 -11.09
C GLN A 168 -18.58 12.18 -12.17
N HIS A 169 -17.70 13.10 -11.80
CA HIS A 169 -16.82 13.82 -12.72
C HIS A 169 -15.87 12.87 -13.46
N TYR A 170 -15.32 11.89 -12.74
CA TYR A 170 -14.52 10.84 -13.34
C TYR A 170 -15.32 10.00 -14.33
N PHE A 171 -16.56 9.62 -13.95
CA PHE A 171 -17.46 8.86 -14.83
C PHE A 171 -17.82 9.60 -16.12
N GLU A 172 -18.03 10.90 -16.05
CA GLU A 172 -18.32 11.74 -17.22
C GLU A 172 -17.17 11.74 -18.23
N LYS A 173 -15.91 11.73 -17.73
CA LYS A 173 -14.69 11.74 -18.55
C LYS A 173 -14.32 10.37 -19.10
N GLU A 174 -14.32 9.37 -18.23
CA GLU A 174 -13.76 8.05 -18.53
C GLU A 174 -14.83 6.99 -18.87
N LYS A 175 -16.12 7.34 -18.72
CA LYS A 175 -17.30 6.45 -18.89
C LYS A 175 -17.25 5.17 -18.02
N LYS A 176 -16.56 5.25 -16.89
CA LYS A 176 -16.45 4.20 -15.87
C LYS A 176 -16.26 4.84 -14.51
N HIS A 177 -16.68 4.18 -13.43
CA HIS A 177 -16.43 4.63 -12.07
C HIS A 177 -14.98 4.44 -11.67
N PHE A 178 -14.51 5.32 -10.79
CA PHE A 178 -13.17 5.20 -10.23
C PHE A 178 -13.07 3.95 -9.36
N LYS A 179 -12.06 3.11 -9.65
CA LYS A 179 -11.79 1.90 -8.87
C LYS A 179 -10.70 2.13 -7.84
N TYR A 180 -11.05 1.87 -6.60
CA TYR A 180 -10.15 1.86 -5.46
C TYR A 180 -10.17 0.46 -4.83
N ILE A 181 -9.01 -0.21 -4.76
CA ILE A 181 -8.90 -1.58 -4.23
C ILE A 181 -9.92 -2.54 -4.92
N ASN A 182 -9.96 -2.52 -6.27
CA ASN A 182 -10.85 -3.34 -7.12
C ASN A 182 -12.37 -3.10 -6.96
N THR A 183 -12.80 -2.18 -6.13
CA THR A 183 -14.19 -1.78 -5.94
C THR A 183 -14.38 -0.31 -6.31
N THR A 184 -15.61 0.15 -6.49
CA THR A 184 -15.85 1.58 -6.58
C THR A 184 -15.65 2.25 -5.21
N VAL A 185 -15.34 3.56 -5.19
CA VAL A 185 -15.16 4.32 -3.94
C VAL A 185 -16.38 4.22 -3.04
N LEU A 186 -17.57 4.28 -3.61
CA LEU A 186 -18.82 4.20 -2.85
C LEU A 186 -19.05 2.80 -2.26
N GLU A 187 -18.71 1.75 -3.01
CA GLU A 187 -18.74 0.38 -2.48
C GLU A 187 -17.73 0.17 -1.36
N PHE A 188 -16.52 0.73 -1.50
CA PHE A 188 -15.52 0.72 -0.44
C PHE A 188 -16.04 1.37 0.84
N ILE A 189 -16.60 2.56 0.76
CA ILE A 189 -17.20 3.27 1.90
C ILE A 189 -18.30 2.43 2.55
N ARG A 190 -19.21 1.86 1.74
CA ARG A 190 -20.30 0.99 2.22
C ARG A 190 -19.76 -0.22 2.96
N ALA A 191 -18.79 -0.91 2.37
CA ALA A 191 -18.18 -2.09 2.98
C ALA A 191 -17.51 -1.79 4.33
N GLN A 192 -16.84 -0.63 4.48
CA GLN A 192 -16.27 -0.22 5.76
C GLN A 192 -17.35 0.03 6.83
N LYS A 193 -18.45 0.67 6.44
CA LYS A 193 -19.60 0.91 7.34
C LYS A 193 -20.28 -0.40 7.77
N GLU A 194 -20.54 -1.29 6.83
CA GLU A 194 -21.15 -2.60 7.10
C GLU A 194 -20.29 -3.46 8.02
N LYS A 195 -18.97 -3.49 7.76
CA LYS A 195 -18.00 -4.18 8.61
C LYS A 195 -18.06 -3.67 10.05
N PHE A 196 -18.05 -2.37 10.23
CA PHE A 196 -18.11 -1.76 11.56
C PHE A 196 -19.42 -2.06 12.29
N GLU A 197 -20.57 -1.98 11.62
CA GLU A 197 -21.87 -2.32 12.23
C GLU A 197 -21.93 -3.80 12.62
N LEU A 198 -21.40 -4.70 11.80
CA LEU A 198 -21.30 -6.12 12.12
C LEU A 198 -20.42 -6.38 13.35
N GLU A 199 -19.30 -5.72 13.46
CA GLU A 199 -18.41 -5.81 14.64
C GLU A 199 -19.13 -5.30 15.90
N ARG A 200 -19.83 -4.17 15.82
CA ARG A 200 -20.64 -3.64 16.94
C ARG A 200 -21.73 -4.62 17.36
N GLU A 201 -22.42 -5.24 16.42
CA GLU A 201 -23.46 -6.22 16.72
C GLU A 201 -22.87 -7.46 17.40
N ASN A 202 -21.75 -7.95 16.92
CA ASN A 202 -21.04 -9.09 17.54
C ASN A 202 -20.62 -8.79 18.98
N ILE A 203 -20.09 -7.61 19.24
CA ILE A 203 -19.74 -7.16 20.60
C ILE A 203 -21.00 -7.11 21.49
N ARG A 204 -22.10 -6.59 20.99
CA ARG A 204 -23.38 -6.57 21.73
C ARG A 204 -23.86 -7.99 22.09
N LYS A 205 -23.85 -8.91 21.12
CA LYS A 205 -24.23 -10.32 21.32
C LYS A 205 -23.33 -10.99 22.37
N GLN A 206 -22.02 -10.76 22.32
CA GLN A 206 -21.09 -11.31 23.31
C GLN A 206 -21.35 -10.77 24.72
N ARG A 207 -21.66 -9.48 24.86
CA ARG A 207 -22.01 -8.87 26.16
C ARG A 207 -23.30 -9.49 26.74
N VAL A 208 -24.32 -9.65 25.91
CA VAL A 208 -25.59 -10.27 26.32
C VAL A 208 -25.36 -11.71 26.78
N ASN A 209 -24.60 -12.49 25.99
CA ASN A 209 -24.31 -13.90 26.36
C ASN A 209 -23.50 -13.97 27.66
N LYS A 210 -22.57 -13.07 27.89
CA LYS A 210 -21.80 -13.00 29.15
C LYS A 210 -22.68 -12.69 30.33
N LEU A 211 -23.66 -11.76 30.20
CA LEU A 211 -24.63 -11.43 31.24
C LEU A 211 -25.54 -12.61 31.55
N PHE A 212 -25.98 -13.34 30.52
CA PHE A 212 -26.80 -14.56 30.72
C PHE A 212 -26.04 -15.62 31.51
N LEU A 213 -24.76 -15.89 31.13
CA LEU A 213 -23.95 -16.89 31.83
C LEU A 213 -23.66 -16.50 33.29
N THR A 214 -23.42 -15.23 33.58
CA THR A 214 -23.22 -14.76 34.96
C THR A 214 -24.50 -14.85 35.78
N HIS A 215 -25.67 -14.57 35.20
CA HIS A 215 -26.94 -14.67 35.88
C HIS A 215 -27.35 -16.15 36.17
N PHE A 216 -27.09 -17.05 35.24
CA PHE A 216 -27.25 -18.48 35.44
C PHE A 216 -26.33 -19.03 36.55
N HIS A 217 -25.08 -18.62 36.60
CA HIS A 217 -24.14 -19.04 37.67
C HIS A 217 -24.58 -18.54 39.05
N CYS A 218 -25.05 -17.31 39.16
CA CYS A 218 -25.60 -16.81 40.42
C CYS A 218 -26.84 -17.56 40.89
N ASN A 219 -27.75 -17.93 39.99
CA ASN A 219 -28.97 -18.67 40.37
C ASN A 219 -28.68 -20.11 40.79
N ILE A 220 -27.67 -20.78 40.26
CA ILE A 220 -27.27 -22.13 40.68
C ILE A 220 -26.65 -22.12 42.09
N LEU A 221 -25.94 -21.05 42.48
CA LEU A 221 -25.34 -20.91 43.80
C LEU A 221 -26.37 -20.57 44.91
N TYR A 222 -27.59 -20.16 44.58
CA TYR A 222 -28.66 -19.89 45.54
C TYR A 222 -29.60 -21.08 45.77
N ILE A 223 -29.44 -22.18 45.03
CA ILE A 223 -30.29 -23.39 45.14
C ILE A 223 -29.55 -24.54 45.84
N CYS A 224 -28.26 -24.37 46.14
CA CYS A 224 -27.48 -25.27 47.01
C CYS A 224 -27.25 -24.63 48.37
#